data_69e492fbb8e62cd2636c87d15db48724
#
_entry.id   69e492fbb8e62cd2636c87d15db48724
#
_cell.length_a   1.000
_cell.length_b   1.000
_cell.length_c   1.000
_cell.angle_alpha   90.00
_cell.angle_beta   90.00
_cell.angle_gamma   90.00
#
_symmetry.space_group_name_H-M   'P 1'
#
loop_
_entity.id
_entity.type
_entity.pdbx_description
1 polymer ?
#
loop_
_entity_poly.entity_id
_entity_poly.type
_entity_poly.pdbx_seq_one_letter_code
_entity_poly.pdbx_strand_id
1 'polypeptide(L)'
;MKKSLIATVTLLALCALAAGSFAETKKGEKIDGAKEFKEHCAVCHPDGGNVVNPKKTLKKADREANGIKSTKDIIKNMRNPGPGMTKFDKKTISDKDAKAIAEYVLKTF
;
A
#
# COMPACT_ATOMS: atom_id res chain seq x y z
N MET A 1 11.47 -69.61 40.08
CA MET A 1 11.54 -69.86 38.65
C MET A 1 10.32 -69.21 37.98
N LYS A 2 10.36 -68.01 37.70
CA LYS A 2 9.48 -67.40 36.67
C LYS A 2 10.00 -66.01 36.43
N LYS A 3 10.56 -65.87 35.26
CA LYS A 3 11.19 -64.63 34.81
C LYS A 3 10.12 -63.75 34.22
N SER A 4 9.83 -62.69 34.91
CA SER A 4 8.95 -61.66 34.39
C SER A 4 9.77 -60.73 33.52
N LEU A 5 9.54 -60.77 32.25
CA LEU A 5 10.02 -59.85 31.27
C LEU A 5 9.15 -58.59 31.34
N ILE A 6 9.69 -57.56 31.93
CA ILE A 6 9.09 -56.24 31.85
C ILE A 6 9.62 -55.58 30.59
N ALA A 7 8.77 -55.58 29.60
CA ALA A 7 9.02 -54.78 28.39
C ALA A 7 8.70 -53.32 28.69
N THR A 8 9.72 -52.56 28.92
CA THR A 8 9.60 -51.09 28.92
C THR A 8 9.47 -50.59 27.50
N VAL A 9 8.25 -50.26 27.15
CA VAL A 9 7.99 -49.54 25.94
C VAL A 9 8.30 -48.08 26.21
N THR A 10 9.44 -47.66 25.77
CA THR A 10 9.82 -46.25 25.78
C THR A 10 9.15 -45.60 24.56
N LEU A 11 8.03 -44.95 24.81
CA LEU A 11 7.35 -44.18 23.82
C LEU A 11 8.08 -42.84 23.69
N LEU A 12 8.99 -42.74 22.76
CA LEU A 12 9.59 -41.50 22.35
C LEU A 12 8.53 -40.71 21.53
N ALA A 13 7.79 -39.88 22.25
CA ALA A 13 6.98 -38.86 21.61
C ALA A 13 7.90 -37.80 21.02
N LEU A 14 8.24 -37.98 19.77
CA LEU A 14 8.94 -36.96 19.01
C LEU A 14 7.93 -35.88 18.64
N CYS A 15 7.76 -34.90 19.50
CA CYS A 15 7.08 -33.65 19.15
C CYS A 15 7.94 -32.89 18.17
N ALA A 16 7.79 -33.19 16.92
CA ALA A 16 8.25 -32.31 15.86
C ALA A 16 7.37 -31.06 15.86
N LEU A 17 7.74 -30.08 16.66
CA LEU A 17 7.26 -28.73 16.52
C LEU A 17 7.89 -28.17 15.25
N ALA A 18 7.32 -28.51 14.13
CA ALA A 18 7.51 -27.76 12.91
C ALA A 18 6.78 -26.42 13.11
N ALA A 19 7.45 -25.50 13.77
CA ALA A 19 7.09 -24.10 13.69
C ALA A 19 7.40 -23.61 12.29
N GLY A 20 6.56 -24.01 11.34
CA GLY A 20 6.50 -23.39 10.05
C GLY A 20 5.98 -21.99 10.25
N SER A 21 6.89 -21.06 10.45
CA SER A 21 6.58 -19.65 10.27
C SER A 21 6.33 -19.45 8.79
N PHE A 22 5.13 -19.80 8.34
CA PHE A 22 4.63 -19.30 7.09
C PHE A 22 4.40 -17.82 7.31
N ALA A 23 5.32 -17.00 6.80
CA ALA A 23 4.98 -15.65 6.45
C ALA A 23 3.88 -15.78 5.41
N GLU A 24 2.63 -15.74 5.85
CA GLU A 24 1.50 -15.56 4.95
C GLU A 24 1.73 -14.23 4.26
N THR A 25 2.19 -14.30 3.01
CA THR A 25 1.98 -13.22 2.08
C THR A 25 0.47 -13.06 2.02
N LYS A 26 -0.02 -12.04 2.69
CA LYS A 26 -1.43 -11.67 2.69
C LYS A 26 -1.81 -11.32 1.25
N LYS A 27 -2.20 -12.34 0.52
CA LYS A 27 -2.76 -12.22 -0.82
C LYS A 27 -4.07 -11.47 -0.67
N GLY A 28 -4.06 -10.16 -0.97
CA GLY A 28 -5.26 -9.34 -0.97
C GLY A 28 -5.35 -8.28 0.13
N GLU A 29 -4.28 -7.86 0.77
CA GLU A 29 -4.34 -6.67 1.60
C GLU A 29 -4.69 -5.47 0.72
N LYS A 30 -5.87 -4.92 0.97
CA LYS A 30 -6.33 -3.71 0.28
C LYS A 30 -5.41 -2.57 0.68
N ILE A 31 -4.74 -1.98 -0.31
CA ILE A 31 -3.86 -0.84 -0.09
C ILE A 31 -4.71 0.34 0.42
N ASP A 32 -4.28 0.93 1.52
CA ASP A 32 -4.91 2.11 2.09
C ASP A 32 -4.43 3.38 1.35
N GLY A 33 -5.24 3.84 0.41
CA GLY A 33 -4.93 5.03 -0.38
C GLY A 33 -4.80 6.30 0.46
N ALA A 34 -5.49 6.41 1.59
CA ALA A 34 -5.36 7.53 2.50
C ALA A 34 -4.00 7.55 3.20
N LYS A 35 -3.52 6.38 3.62
CA LYS A 35 -2.19 6.24 4.21
C LYS A 35 -1.10 6.58 3.20
N GLU A 36 -1.16 6.01 2.02
CA GLU A 36 -0.21 6.27 0.93
C GLU A 36 -0.20 7.76 0.54
N PHE A 37 -1.37 8.38 0.45
CA PHE A 37 -1.50 9.81 0.21
C PHE A 37 -0.82 10.64 1.31
N LYS A 38 -1.03 10.29 2.56
CA LYS A 38 -0.41 10.98 3.70
C LYS A 38 1.10 10.90 3.65
N GLU A 39 1.65 9.75 3.30
CA GLU A 39 3.10 9.52 3.26
C GLU A 39 3.78 10.24 2.08
N HIS A 40 3.15 10.25 0.92
CA HIS A 40 3.79 10.70 -0.32
C HIS A 40 3.29 12.02 -0.88
N CYS A 41 2.11 12.46 -0.53
CA CYS A 41 1.44 13.58 -1.19
C CYS A 41 1.11 14.75 -0.26
N ALA A 42 0.73 14.46 0.98
CA ALA A 42 0.18 15.45 1.90
C ALA A 42 1.15 16.59 2.25
N VAL A 43 2.45 16.37 2.15
CA VAL A 43 3.45 17.42 2.40
C VAL A 43 3.30 18.61 1.45
N CYS A 44 2.93 18.36 0.20
CA CYS A 44 2.66 19.39 -0.80
C CYS A 44 1.17 19.63 -1.04
N HIS A 45 0.33 18.64 -0.74
CA HIS A 45 -1.12 18.67 -0.92
C HIS A 45 -1.89 18.53 0.40
N PRO A 46 -1.62 19.36 1.43
CA PRO A 46 -2.35 19.29 2.69
C PRO A 46 -3.83 19.56 2.43
N ASP A 47 -4.70 18.66 2.94
CA ASP A 47 -6.16 18.73 2.77
C ASP A 47 -6.61 18.89 1.30
N GLY A 48 -5.86 18.29 0.36
CA GLY A 48 -6.12 18.39 -1.06
C GLY A 48 -5.74 19.74 -1.70
N GLY A 49 -5.03 20.60 -0.96
CA GLY A 49 -4.50 21.86 -1.46
C GLY A 49 -3.26 21.67 -2.35
N ASN A 50 -2.53 22.77 -2.53
CA ASN A 50 -1.24 22.75 -3.21
C ASN A 50 -0.42 23.94 -2.68
N VAL A 51 0.65 23.65 -1.94
CA VAL A 51 1.49 24.67 -1.32
C VAL A 51 2.38 25.40 -2.34
N VAL A 52 2.66 24.78 -3.49
CA VAL A 52 3.48 25.37 -4.56
C VAL A 52 2.65 26.25 -5.47
N ASN A 53 1.45 25.78 -5.86
CA ASN A 53 0.56 26.52 -6.72
C ASN A 53 -0.89 26.42 -6.23
N PRO A 54 -1.40 27.41 -5.50
CA PRO A 54 -2.75 27.40 -4.93
C PRO A 54 -3.88 27.31 -5.96
N LYS A 55 -3.61 27.55 -7.23
CA LYS A 55 -4.58 27.41 -8.34
C LYS A 55 -4.67 25.98 -8.90
N LYS A 56 -3.76 25.11 -8.50
CA LYS A 56 -3.69 23.71 -8.96
C LYS A 56 -3.87 22.74 -7.79
N THR A 57 -4.98 22.86 -7.09
CA THR A 57 -5.30 21.97 -5.98
C THR A 57 -5.80 20.60 -6.46
N LEU A 58 -5.96 19.66 -5.55
CA LEU A 58 -6.56 18.35 -5.83
C LEU A 58 -8.09 18.38 -5.77
N LYS A 59 -8.69 19.52 -5.48
CA LYS A 59 -10.13 19.68 -5.46
C LYS A 59 -10.71 19.46 -6.85
N LYS A 60 -11.90 18.89 -6.90
CA LYS A 60 -12.55 18.50 -8.16
C LYS A 60 -12.55 19.61 -9.21
N ALA A 61 -12.97 20.81 -8.83
CA ALA A 61 -13.07 21.94 -9.77
C ALA A 61 -11.70 22.29 -10.40
N ASP A 62 -10.64 22.34 -9.60
CA ASP A 62 -9.30 22.65 -10.07
C ASP A 62 -8.71 21.50 -10.91
N ARG A 63 -8.95 20.25 -10.49
CA ARG A 63 -8.52 19.08 -11.28
C ARG A 63 -9.17 19.07 -12.67
N GLU A 64 -10.48 19.23 -12.71
CA GLU A 64 -11.24 19.23 -13.97
C GLU A 64 -10.85 20.37 -14.89
N ALA A 65 -10.60 21.56 -14.35
CA ALA A 65 -10.09 22.71 -15.09
C ALA A 65 -8.70 22.45 -15.70
N ASN A 66 -7.90 21.58 -15.09
CA ASN A 66 -6.58 21.16 -15.58
C ASN A 66 -6.62 19.84 -16.35
N GLY A 67 -7.78 19.33 -16.73
CA GLY A 67 -7.94 18.11 -17.52
C GLY A 67 -7.70 16.81 -16.74
N ILE A 68 -7.67 16.84 -15.41
CA ILE A 68 -7.47 15.69 -14.54
C ILE A 68 -8.80 15.21 -13.99
N LYS A 69 -9.39 14.20 -14.64
CA LYS A 69 -10.75 13.74 -14.37
C LYS A 69 -10.84 12.29 -13.91
N SER A 70 -9.79 11.52 -14.10
CA SER A 70 -9.78 10.08 -13.84
C SER A 70 -8.56 9.63 -13.02
N THR A 71 -8.62 8.40 -12.50
CA THR A 71 -7.45 7.75 -11.86
C THR A 71 -6.25 7.71 -12.80
N LYS A 72 -6.50 7.42 -14.07
CA LYS A 72 -5.46 7.39 -15.11
C LYS A 72 -4.77 8.74 -15.27
N ASP A 73 -5.53 9.83 -15.26
CA ASP A 73 -4.96 11.18 -15.37
C ASP A 73 -4.09 11.53 -14.17
N ILE A 74 -4.55 11.19 -12.96
CA ILE A 74 -3.79 11.41 -11.73
C ILE A 74 -2.50 10.61 -11.77
N ILE A 75 -2.54 9.32 -12.12
CA ILE A 75 -1.35 8.47 -12.23
C ILE A 75 -0.40 9.02 -13.28
N LYS A 76 -0.90 9.42 -14.44
CA LYS A 76 -0.08 10.04 -15.48
C LYS A 76 0.63 11.28 -14.96
N ASN A 77 -0.07 12.11 -14.18
CA ASN A 77 0.53 13.30 -13.58
C ASN A 77 1.59 12.97 -12.53
N MET A 78 1.41 11.93 -11.74
CA MET A 78 2.44 11.44 -10.81
C MET A 78 3.71 10.99 -11.56
N ARG A 79 3.55 10.31 -12.69
CA ARG A 79 4.66 9.78 -13.51
C ARG A 79 5.36 10.84 -14.32
N ASN A 80 4.63 11.87 -14.73
CA ASN A 80 5.15 12.98 -15.55
C ASN A 80 4.51 14.30 -15.11
N PRO A 81 4.87 14.83 -13.94
CA PRO A 81 4.29 16.05 -13.39
C PRO A 81 4.78 17.28 -14.13
N GLY A 82 4.02 18.38 -13.98
CA GLY A 82 4.47 19.70 -14.35
C GLY A 82 5.50 20.26 -13.35
N PRO A 83 5.96 21.52 -13.58
CA PRO A 83 6.91 22.20 -12.70
C PRO A 83 6.40 22.28 -11.26
N GLY A 84 7.29 22.07 -10.30
CA GLY A 84 7.01 22.17 -8.88
C GLY A 84 6.49 20.92 -8.19
N MET A 85 6.15 19.87 -8.93
CA MET A 85 5.75 18.58 -8.38
C MET A 85 6.85 17.53 -8.59
N THR A 86 7.11 16.72 -7.59
CA THR A 86 8.05 15.59 -7.66
C THR A 86 7.54 14.52 -8.63
N LYS A 87 8.44 14.02 -9.46
CA LYS A 87 8.16 12.84 -10.28
C LYS A 87 8.26 11.57 -9.43
N PHE A 88 7.19 10.81 -9.40
CA PHE A 88 7.15 9.51 -8.73
C PHE A 88 7.25 8.38 -9.75
N ASP A 89 8.33 7.60 -9.67
CA ASP A 89 8.50 6.41 -10.48
C ASP A 89 7.81 5.18 -9.86
N LYS A 90 7.83 4.05 -10.56
CA LYS A 90 7.19 2.81 -10.10
C LYS A 90 7.94 2.14 -8.94
N LYS A 91 9.18 2.52 -8.67
CA LYS A 91 9.97 2.04 -7.53
C LYS A 91 9.56 2.75 -6.25
N THR A 92 9.29 4.04 -6.33
CA THR A 92 8.87 4.87 -5.19
C THR A 92 7.40 4.65 -4.87
N ILE A 93 6.53 4.66 -5.88
CA ILE A 93 5.09 4.40 -5.75
C ILE A 93 4.72 3.37 -6.81
N SER A 94 4.41 2.14 -6.39
CA SER A 94 4.01 1.08 -7.32
C SER A 94 2.74 1.44 -8.10
N ASP A 95 2.43 0.72 -9.16
CA ASP A 95 1.19 0.97 -9.91
C ASP A 95 -0.06 0.70 -9.06
N LYS A 96 0.01 -0.24 -8.12
CA LYS A 96 -1.09 -0.54 -7.19
C LYS A 96 -1.29 0.60 -6.18
N ASP A 97 -0.20 1.10 -5.60
CA ASP A 97 -0.24 2.22 -4.66
C ASP A 97 -0.70 3.50 -5.35
N ALA A 98 -0.20 3.77 -6.55
CA ALA A 98 -0.62 4.91 -7.36
C ALA A 98 -2.13 4.88 -7.67
N LYS A 99 -2.66 3.69 -7.97
CA LYS A 99 -4.11 3.52 -8.18
C LYS A 99 -4.90 3.79 -6.90
N ALA A 100 -4.46 3.26 -5.76
CA ALA A 100 -5.12 3.49 -4.47
C ALA A 100 -5.10 4.97 -4.08
N ILE A 101 -3.98 5.66 -4.29
CA ILE A 101 -3.86 7.10 -4.07
C ILE A 101 -4.82 7.87 -4.99
N ALA A 102 -4.84 7.55 -6.28
CA ALA A 102 -5.71 8.23 -7.24
C ALA A 102 -7.20 8.06 -6.92
N GLU A 103 -7.62 6.87 -6.54
CA GLU A 103 -8.99 6.58 -6.08
C GLU A 103 -9.34 7.37 -4.81
N TYR A 104 -8.41 7.44 -3.86
CA TYR A 104 -8.58 8.24 -2.66
C TYR A 104 -8.77 9.73 -2.97
N VAL A 105 -7.92 10.29 -3.84
CA VAL A 105 -8.01 11.70 -4.27
C VAL A 105 -9.36 11.99 -4.92
N LEU A 106 -9.79 11.16 -5.86
CA LEU A 106 -11.06 11.35 -6.55
C LEU A 106 -12.28 11.26 -5.64
N LYS A 107 -12.19 10.45 -4.59
CA LYS A 107 -13.29 10.27 -3.62
C LYS A 107 -13.33 11.37 -2.57
N THR A 108 -12.17 11.91 -2.21
CA THR A 108 -12.02 12.77 -1.03
C THR A 108 -12.06 14.26 -1.36
N PHE A 109 -11.53 14.64 -2.49
CA PHE A 109 -11.37 16.04 -2.92
C PHE A 109 -12.09 16.27 -4.25
#